data_726fecd8ef26704c7979e64bc1126834
#
_entry.id   726fecd8ef26704c7979e64bc1126834
#
_cell.length_a   1.000
_cell.length_b   1.000
_cell.length_c   1.000
_cell.angle_alpha   90.00
_cell.angle_beta   90.00
_cell.angle_gamma   90.00
#
_symmetry.space_group_name_H-M   'P 1'
#
loop_
_entity.id
_entity.type
_entity.pdbx_description
1 polymer ?
#
loop_
_entity_poly.entity_id
_entity_poly.type
_entity_poly.pdbx_seq_one_letter_code
_entity_poly.pdbx_strand_id
1 'polypeptide(L)'
;MESGINKDVTIERDALYLNEALFERVREVYEDLPNLALDRESERLVELIYRDFKRRGAELNEADKTRMKEINGRLSEISTKFGQNLVRETNGFELLITDESNLAGLSDSLINAGRSAAEAKGKEGWLFNLNRSTYEAFMLQSENRALRRKMFDGYRFRAANGGDTDSSDLILETARLRAEKARLLGYENYAAFQLEPRMAKTPQQAIDFLLLVWEPGLKRAKEELADMQALVNASDTPYKVEGSDWWYLAEKVRQQKYAFDDAELKPYFELNTMRQAAFEVATRLFNVNFEAIEDVPVWNEVVRPYKVTNPDGSLVGIYMADNYARDSKRGGAWMNSLVRQNFLFKQLPVVVNNLNIPKPPAGKPTLLTFSETTTLFHEFGHALHGLLSQSLEQHSDEMNMHDYQRTSFSIQRFFPRCSN
;
A
#
# COMPACT_ATOMS: atom_id res chain seq x y z
N MET A 1 20.80 -6.50 -8.30
CA MET A 1 19.95 -7.69 -8.53
C MET A 1 18.52 -7.27 -8.89
N GLU A 2 17.78 -6.56 -8.03
CA GLU A 2 16.39 -6.12 -8.29
C GLU A 2 16.22 -5.36 -9.63
N SER A 3 17.09 -4.40 -9.93
CA SER A 3 17.02 -3.62 -11.18
C SER A 3 17.19 -4.49 -12.44
N GLY A 4 18.07 -5.51 -12.38
CA GLY A 4 18.24 -6.46 -13.50
C GLY A 4 16.97 -7.29 -13.71
N ILE A 5 16.44 -7.87 -12.66
CA ILE A 5 15.22 -8.70 -12.74
C ILE A 5 14.03 -7.89 -13.29
N ASN A 6 13.80 -6.68 -12.78
CA ASN A 6 12.71 -5.82 -13.26
C ASN A 6 12.84 -5.46 -14.73
N LYS A 7 14.07 -5.25 -15.20
CA LYS A 7 14.36 -4.99 -16.61
C LYS A 7 14.07 -6.23 -17.47
N ASP A 8 14.57 -7.40 -17.07
CA ASP A 8 14.36 -8.66 -17.80
C ASP A 8 12.86 -9.01 -17.90
N VAL A 9 12.12 -8.88 -16.80
CA VAL A 9 10.65 -9.06 -16.79
C VAL A 9 9.96 -8.08 -17.75
N THR A 10 10.45 -6.85 -17.86
CA THR A 10 9.88 -5.85 -18.80
C THR A 10 10.16 -6.25 -20.24
N ILE A 11 11.38 -6.71 -20.56
CA ILE A 11 11.76 -7.18 -21.88
C ILE A 11 10.92 -8.38 -22.30
N GLU A 12 10.78 -9.38 -21.45
CA GLU A 12 9.96 -10.58 -21.72
C GLU A 12 8.48 -10.22 -21.91
N ARG A 13 7.97 -9.30 -21.11
CA ARG A 13 6.59 -8.81 -21.27
C ARG A 13 6.39 -8.09 -22.59
N ASP A 14 7.32 -7.25 -23.00
CA ASP A 14 7.26 -6.56 -24.29
C ASP A 14 7.41 -7.55 -25.45
N ALA A 15 8.27 -8.59 -25.32
CA ALA A 15 8.41 -9.64 -26.31
C ALA A 15 7.09 -10.41 -26.51
N LEU A 16 6.34 -10.66 -25.43
CA LEU A 16 5.03 -11.33 -25.50
C LEU A 16 3.97 -10.43 -26.15
N TYR A 17 3.74 -9.23 -25.60
CA TYR A 17 2.60 -8.40 -26.00
C TYR A 17 2.80 -7.60 -27.29
N LEU A 18 4.03 -7.45 -27.76
CA LEU A 18 4.32 -6.82 -29.05
C LEU A 18 4.60 -7.84 -30.17
N ASN A 19 4.36 -9.12 -29.88
CA ASN A 19 4.48 -10.19 -30.86
C ASN A 19 3.28 -10.17 -31.81
N GLU A 20 3.52 -9.81 -33.07
CA GLU A 20 2.49 -9.68 -34.09
C GLU A 20 1.78 -11.01 -34.36
N ALA A 21 2.53 -12.10 -34.56
CA ALA A 21 1.95 -13.41 -34.85
C ALA A 21 1.06 -13.93 -33.71
N LEU A 22 1.43 -13.65 -32.46
CA LEU A 22 0.61 -14.00 -31.31
C LEU A 22 -0.64 -13.12 -31.23
N PHE A 23 -0.49 -11.82 -31.46
CA PHE A 23 -1.62 -10.89 -31.47
C PHE A 23 -2.65 -11.22 -32.55
N GLU A 24 -2.20 -11.58 -33.77
CA GLU A 24 -3.12 -12.02 -34.84
C GLU A 24 -4.00 -13.19 -34.39
N ARG A 25 -3.43 -14.19 -33.72
CA ARG A 25 -4.20 -15.33 -33.18
C ARG A 25 -5.19 -14.92 -32.10
N VAL A 26 -4.79 -13.97 -31.23
CA VAL A 26 -5.70 -13.42 -30.21
C VAL A 26 -6.83 -12.63 -30.86
N ARG A 27 -6.53 -11.88 -31.92
CA ARG A 27 -7.51 -11.12 -32.70
C ARG A 27 -8.50 -12.05 -33.40
N GLU A 28 -8.04 -13.10 -34.05
CA GLU A 28 -8.90 -14.10 -34.69
C GLU A 28 -9.92 -14.69 -33.70
N VAL A 29 -9.47 -15.07 -32.50
CA VAL A 29 -10.36 -15.58 -31.44
C VAL A 29 -11.35 -14.51 -30.97
N TYR A 30 -10.89 -13.25 -30.80
CA TYR A 30 -11.75 -12.14 -30.39
C TYR A 30 -12.83 -11.80 -31.44
N GLU A 31 -12.46 -11.79 -32.71
CA GLU A 31 -13.40 -11.53 -33.82
C GLU A 31 -14.43 -12.64 -34.01
N ASP A 32 -14.05 -13.89 -33.67
CA ASP A 32 -14.94 -15.07 -33.78
C ASP A 32 -15.80 -15.31 -32.53
N LEU A 33 -15.65 -14.48 -31.46
CA LEU A 33 -16.38 -14.62 -30.20
C LEU A 33 -17.87 -14.92 -30.36
N PRO A 34 -18.64 -14.27 -31.27
CA PRO A 34 -20.07 -14.55 -31.44
C PRO A 34 -20.39 -15.97 -31.87
N ASN A 35 -19.42 -16.67 -32.46
CA ASN A 35 -19.60 -18.03 -33.01
C ASN A 35 -19.07 -19.12 -32.08
N LEU A 36 -18.26 -18.77 -31.06
CA LEU A 36 -17.57 -19.72 -30.18
C LEU A 36 -18.45 -20.32 -29.09
N ALA A 37 -19.67 -19.78 -28.88
CA ALA A 37 -20.60 -20.22 -27.82
C ALA A 37 -19.94 -20.43 -26.44
N LEU A 38 -19.03 -19.53 -26.06
CA LEU A 38 -18.32 -19.56 -24.78
C LEU A 38 -19.28 -19.19 -23.65
N ASP A 39 -18.93 -19.58 -22.41
CA ASP A 39 -19.54 -19.03 -21.24
C ASP A 39 -19.08 -17.57 -21.01
N ARG A 40 -19.83 -16.83 -20.19
CA ARG A 40 -19.59 -15.40 -19.94
C ARG A 40 -18.20 -15.08 -19.41
N GLU A 41 -17.62 -15.97 -18.59
CA GLU A 41 -16.27 -15.77 -18.02
C GLU A 41 -15.22 -15.94 -19.10
N SER A 42 -15.34 -16.96 -19.95
CA SER A 42 -14.44 -17.20 -21.08
C SER A 42 -14.52 -16.09 -22.13
N GLU A 43 -15.73 -15.61 -22.46
CA GLU A 43 -15.91 -14.44 -23.33
C GLU A 43 -15.17 -13.23 -22.75
N ARG A 44 -15.38 -12.96 -21.47
CA ARG A 44 -14.72 -11.84 -20.78
C ARG A 44 -13.21 -11.97 -20.76
N LEU A 45 -12.68 -13.16 -20.59
CA LEU A 45 -11.24 -13.43 -20.64
C LEU A 45 -10.65 -13.05 -22.00
N VAL A 46 -11.30 -13.47 -23.09
CA VAL A 46 -10.86 -13.13 -24.45
C VAL A 46 -10.87 -11.60 -24.67
N GLU A 47 -11.95 -10.92 -24.25
CA GLU A 47 -12.02 -9.44 -24.31
C GLU A 47 -10.86 -8.77 -23.57
N LEU A 48 -10.56 -9.24 -22.36
CA LEU A 48 -9.50 -8.67 -21.51
C LEU A 48 -8.12 -8.91 -22.14
N ILE A 49 -7.84 -10.11 -22.63
CA ILE A 49 -6.57 -10.44 -23.29
C ILE A 49 -6.39 -9.59 -24.54
N TYR A 50 -7.39 -9.53 -25.42
CA TYR A 50 -7.33 -8.70 -26.63
C TYR A 50 -7.09 -7.23 -26.31
N ARG A 51 -7.82 -6.67 -25.34
CA ARG A 51 -7.65 -5.30 -24.87
C ARG A 51 -6.23 -5.09 -24.32
N ASP A 52 -5.68 -6.02 -23.54
CA ASP A 52 -4.35 -5.90 -22.96
C ASP A 52 -3.26 -5.86 -24.05
N PHE A 53 -3.37 -6.66 -25.09
CA PHE A 53 -2.48 -6.58 -26.25
C PHE A 53 -2.54 -5.20 -26.91
N LYS A 54 -3.75 -4.70 -27.22
CA LYS A 54 -3.93 -3.36 -27.82
C LYS A 54 -3.33 -2.26 -26.94
N ARG A 55 -3.65 -2.27 -25.67
CA ARG A 55 -3.18 -1.25 -24.72
C ARG A 55 -1.67 -1.30 -24.46
N ARG A 56 -1.02 -2.41 -24.79
CA ARG A 56 0.44 -2.53 -24.74
C ARG A 56 1.13 -2.22 -26.07
N GLY A 57 0.36 -1.97 -27.13
CA GLY A 57 0.86 -1.48 -28.41
C GLY A 57 1.01 -2.56 -29.48
N ALA A 58 0.26 -3.68 -29.41
CA ALA A 58 0.29 -4.73 -30.43
C ALA A 58 -0.04 -4.22 -31.84
N GLU A 59 -0.93 -3.22 -31.96
CA GLU A 59 -1.35 -2.60 -33.24
C GLU A 59 -0.39 -1.50 -33.74
N LEU A 60 0.67 -1.17 -33.01
CA LEU A 60 1.64 -0.17 -33.43
C LEU A 60 2.48 -0.66 -34.61
N ASN A 61 2.93 0.25 -35.45
CA ASN A 61 3.95 -0.06 -36.46
C ASN A 61 5.31 -0.36 -35.79
N GLU A 62 6.26 -0.92 -36.53
CA GLU A 62 7.55 -1.38 -35.99
C GLU A 62 8.40 -0.26 -35.38
N ALA A 63 8.33 0.96 -35.92
CA ALA A 63 9.05 2.09 -35.36
C ALA A 63 8.47 2.47 -33.99
N ASP A 64 7.15 2.54 -33.87
CA ASP A 64 6.46 2.87 -32.63
C ASP A 64 6.56 1.72 -31.59
N LYS A 65 6.55 0.45 -32.03
CA LYS A 65 6.85 -0.71 -31.15
C LYS A 65 8.26 -0.60 -30.57
N THR A 66 9.24 -0.25 -31.39
CA THR A 66 10.62 -0.04 -30.93
C THR A 66 10.68 1.08 -29.88
N ARG A 67 10.03 2.21 -30.17
CA ARG A 67 9.97 3.32 -29.23
C ARG A 67 9.23 2.96 -27.94
N MET A 68 8.15 2.18 -28.02
CA MET A 68 7.41 1.67 -26.86
C MET A 68 8.28 0.82 -25.93
N LYS A 69 9.11 -0.08 -26.50
CA LYS A 69 10.08 -0.89 -25.73
C LYS A 69 11.08 -0.02 -24.99
N GLU A 70 11.64 1.02 -25.66
CA GLU A 70 12.54 1.97 -25.00
C GLU A 70 11.87 2.69 -23.83
N ILE A 71 10.65 3.20 -24.04
CA ILE A 71 9.87 3.88 -22.99
C ILE A 71 9.59 2.93 -21.82
N ASN A 72 9.15 1.70 -22.07
CA ASN A 72 8.84 0.72 -21.02
C ASN A 72 10.10 0.35 -20.23
N GLY A 73 11.21 0.09 -20.91
CA GLY A 73 12.50 -0.19 -20.28
C GLY A 73 12.95 0.96 -19.39
N ARG A 74 12.88 2.20 -19.90
CA ARG A 74 13.28 3.38 -19.14
C ARG A 74 12.37 3.65 -17.95
N LEU A 75 11.06 3.51 -18.08
CA LEU A 75 10.10 3.63 -16.96
C LEU A 75 10.36 2.58 -15.88
N SER A 76 10.73 1.35 -16.24
CA SER A 76 11.10 0.29 -15.29
C SER A 76 12.37 0.66 -14.50
N GLU A 77 13.41 1.17 -15.17
CA GLU A 77 14.64 1.65 -14.53
C GLU A 77 14.36 2.81 -13.55
N ILE A 78 13.59 3.81 -13.99
CA ILE A 78 13.22 4.96 -13.17
C ILE A 78 12.42 4.51 -11.93
N SER A 79 11.44 3.64 -12.10
CA SER A 79 10.61 3.14 -10.99
C SER A 79 11.46 2.43 -9.93
N THR A 80 12.38 1.58 -10.37
CA THR A 80 13.30 0.87 -9.47
C THR A 80 14.21 1.85 -8.73
N LYS A 81 14.84 2.80 -9.45
CA LYS A 81 15.72 3.80 -8.85
C LYS A 81 14.99 4.70 -7.86
N PHE A 82 13.79 5.16 -8.22
CA PHE A 82 12.94 5.96 -7.32
C PHE A 82 12.63 5.22 -6.03
N GLY A 83 12.20 3.96 -6.13
CA GLY A 83 11.91 3.13 -4.95
C GLY A 83 13.14 2.94 -4.05
N GLN A 84 14.29 2.65 -4.64
CA GLN A 84 15.56 2.51 -3.91
C GLN A 84 16.01 3.81 -3.25
N ASN A 85 15.89 4.95 -3.92
CA ASN A 85 16.19 6.25 -3.36
C ASN A 85 15.31 6.57 -2.16
N LEU A 86 14.01 6.31 -2.27
CA LEU A 86 13.05 6.54 -1.17
C LEU A 86 13.36 5.66 0.05
N VAL A 87 13.68 4.37 -0.15
CA VAL A 87 14.06 3.47 0.95
C VAL A 87 15.37 3.92 1.59
N ARG A 88 16.38 4.25 0.76
CA ARG A 88 17.69 4.69 1.26
C ARG A 88 17.58 5.96 2.11
N GLU A 89 16.77 6.90 1.70
CA GLU A 89 16.59 8.15 2.44
C GLU A 89 15.76 7.94 3.71
N THR A 90 14.71 7.14 3.64
CA THR A 90 13.92 6.77 4.83
C THR A 90 14.80 6.12 5.91
N ASN A 91 15.69 5.22 5.51
CA ASN A 91 16.60 4.52 6.43
C ASN A 91 17.81 5.38 6.85
N GLY A 92 18.19 6.35 6.02
CA GLY A 92 19.32 7.25 6.29
C GLY A 92 18.98 8.43 7.19
N PHE A 93 17.70 8.77 7.37
CA PHE A 93 17.29 9.86 8.24
C PHE A 93 17.43 9.49 9.71
N GLU A 94 18.05 10.39 10.48
CA GLU A 94 18.27 10.23 11.91
C GLU A 94 17.95 11.51 12.67
N LEU A 95 16.98 11.44 13.56
CA LEU A 95 16.75 12.47 14.57
C LEU A 95 17.32 11.94 15.90
N LEU A 96 18.56 12.31 16.20
CA LEU A 96 19.19 12.00 17.48
C LEU A 96 18.87 13.11 18.50
N ILE A 97 18.31 12.72 19.64
CA ILE A 97 18.05 13.59 20.80
C ILE A 97 19.02 13.15 21.90
N THR A 98 19.77 14.10 22.46
CA THR A 98 20.74 13.86 23.55
C THR A 98 20.36 14.56 24.86
N ASP A 99 19.41 15.48 24.79
CA ASP A 99 18.88 16.19 25.95
C ASP A 99 17.49 15.66 26.29
N GLU A 100 17.35 15.06 27.46
CA GLU A 100 16.13 14.43 27.96
C GLU A 100 14.93 15.40 28.02
N SER A 101 15.17 16.69 28.22
CA SER A 101 14.10 17.70 28.22
C SER A 101 13.33 17.80 26.90
N ASN A 102 13.95 17.36 25.80
CA ASN A 102 13.34 17.32 24.47
C ASN A 102 12.46 16.09 24.22
N LEU A 103 12.34 15.19 25.19
CA LEU A 103 11.46 14.02 25.13
C LEU A 103 10.05 14.30 25.66
N ALA A 104 9.80 15.53 26.14
CA ALA A 104 8.51 15.90 26.70
C ALA A 104 7.34 15.51 25.79
N GLY A 105 6.32 14.88 26.39
CA GLY A 105 5.12 14.37 25.71
C GLY A 105 5.26 12.98 25.10
N LEU A 106 6.47 12.47 24.90
CA LEU A 106 6.67 11.12 24.34
C LEU A 106 6.34 10.05 25.39
N SER A 107 5.68 8.96 24.95
CA SER A 107 5.39 7.81 25.80
C SER A 107 6.67 7.03 26.14
N ASP A 108 6.70 6.36 27.30
CA ASP A 108 7.81 5.49 27.72
C ASP A 108 8.15 4.44 26.65
N SER A 109 7.15 3.91 25.98
CA SER A 109 7.33 2.94 24.89
C SER A 109 8.14 3.53 23.73
N LEU A 110 7.84 4.78 23.32
CA LEU A 110 8.53 5.47 22.24
C LEU A 110 9.95 5.90 22.66
N ILE A 111 10.12 6.37 23.90
CA ILE A 111 11.42 6.71 24.50
C ILE A 111 12.33 5.48 24.53
N ASN A 112 11.83 4.35 25.03
CA ASN A 112 12.60 3.11 25.10
C ASN A 112 12.97 2.58 23.71
N ALA A 113 12.06 2.66 22.75
CA ALA A 113 12.36 2.31 21.36
C ALA A 113 13.45 3.21 20.76
N GLY A 114 13.39 4.52 21.02
CA GLY A 114 14.41 5.48 20.61
C GLY A 114 15.79 5.21 21.24
N ARG A 115 15.83 4.86 22.53
CA ARG A 115 17.08 4.45 23.22
C ARG A 115 17.68 3.22 22.58
N SER A 116 16.89 2.15 22.41
CA SER A 116 17.34 0.91 21.78
C SER A 116 17.85 1.13 20.35
N ALA A 117 17.21 2.03 19.59
CA ALA A 117 17.64 2.38 18.24
C ALA A 117 18.97 3.15 18.23
N ALA A 118 19.24 4.02 19.22
CA ALA A 118 20.51 4.72 19.40
C ALA A 118 21.62 3.73 19.78
N GLU A 119 21.38 2.86 20.77
CA GLU A 119 22.31 1.82 21.23
C GLU A 119 22.71 0.87 20.08
N ALA A 120 21.75 0.43 19.27
CA ALA A 120 22.01 -0.41 18.10
C ALA A 120 22.95 0.23 17.06
N LYS A 121 23.05 1.56 17.06
CA LYS A 121 23.98 2.34 16.21
C LYS A 121 25.20 2.88 16.97
N GLY A 122 25.42 2.45 18.21
CA GLY A 122 26.54 2.90 19.04
C GLY A 122 26.48 4.39 19.41
N LYS A 123 25.28 4.98 19.52
CA LYS A 123 25.02 6.39 19.84
C LYS A 123 24.44 6.52 21.25
N GLU A 124 24.81 7.59 21.94
CA GLU A 124 24.18 7.96 23.20
C GLU A 124 22.92 8.81 22.93
N GLY A 125 21.86 8.61 23.74
CA GLY A 125 20.61 9.34 23.63
C GLY A 125 19.47 8.51 23.02
N TRP A 126 18.63 9.18 22.22
CA TRP A 126 17.41 8.60 21.64
C TRP A 126 17.36 8.90 20.15
N LEU A 127 17.22 7.86 19.33
CA LEU A 127 17.23 7.95 17.89
C LEU A 127 15.84 7.64 17.32
N PHE A 128 15.31 8.58 16.54
CA PHE A 128 14.04 8.41 15.83
C PHE A 128 14.27 8.48 14.32
N ASN A 129 13.59 7.62 13.58
CA ASN A 129 13.68 7.49 12.13
C ASN A 129 12.33 7.81 11.45
N LEU A 130 12.28 7.72 10.11
CA LEU A 130 11.09 7.98 9.32
C LEU A 130 10.24 6.73 9.04
N ASN A 131 10.43 5.64 9.76
CA ASN A 131 9.49 4.54 9.72
C ASN A 131 8.10 5.05 10.15
N ARG A 132 7.07 4.65 9.42
CA ARG A 132 5.74 5.24 9.55
C ARG A 132 5.24 5.25 11.00
N SER A 133 5.34 4.12 11.70
CA SER A 133 4.91 4.01 13.10
C SER A 133 5.68 4.93 14.05
N THR A 134 7.02 5.04 13.89
CA THR A 134 7.85 5.96 14.68
C THR A 134 7.49 7.41 14.37
N TYR A 135 7.38 7.76 13.08
CA TYR A 135 7.02 9.09 12.63
C TYR A 135 5.64 9.52 13.17
N GLU A 136 4.62 8.68 12.99
CA GLU A 136 3.25 8.96 13.45
C GLU A 136 3.21 9.15 14.97
N ALA A 137 3.80 8.24 15.73
CA ALA A 137 3.83 8.34 17.19
C ALA A 137 4.57 9.61 17.65
N PHE A 138 5.70 9.94 17.03
CA PHE A 138 6.46 11.15 17.36
C PHE A 138 5.67 12.43 17.06
N MET A 139 5.03 12.49 15.88
CA MET A 139 4.25 13.65 15.47
C MET A 139 2.99 13.87 16.31
N LEU A 140 2.39 12.82 16.84
CA LEU A 140 1.23 12.89 17.74
C LEU A 140 1.61 13.34 19.15
N GLN A 141 2.79 12.94 19.64
CA GLN A 141 3.12 13.01 21.08
C GLN A 141 4.10 14.10 21.43
N SER A 142 5.14 14.36 20.60
CA SER A 142 6.23 15.27 20.96
C SER A 142 5.73 16.69 21.19
N GLU A 143 6.04 17.27 22.36
CA GLU A 143 5.75 18.67 22.68
C GLU A 143 6.71 19.63 21.98
N ASN A 144 7.92 19.17 21.61
CA ASN A 144 8.92 20.00 20.96
C ASN A 144 8.57 20.28 19.49
N ARG A 145 8.04 21.48 19.23
CA ARG A 145 7.62 21.92 17.90
C ARG A 145 8.76 21.89 16.87
N ALA A 146 9.98 22.27 17.29
CA ALA A 146 11.13 22.29 16.38
C ALA A 146 11.52 20.87 15.93
N LEU A 147 11.42 19.88 16.81
CA LEU A 147 11.68 18.49 16.49
C LEU A 147 10.55 17.90 15.63
N ARG A 148 9.28 18.23 15.89
CA ARG A 148 8.19 17.88 14.99
C ARG A 148 8.42 18.42 13.58
N ARG A 149 8.89 19.68 13.47
CA ARG A 149 9.22 20.28 12.16
C ARG A 149 10.32 19.50 11.44
N LYS A 150 11.39 19.11 12.13
CA LYS A 150 12.46 18.29 11.54
C LYS A 150 11.97 16.94 11.05
N MET A 151 11.13 16.25 11.84
CA MET A 151 10.53 14.99 11.46
C MET A 151 9.60 15.16 10.24
N PHE A 152 8.75 16.19 10.25
CA PHE A 152 7.83 16.52 9.18
C PHE A 152 8.55 16.80 7.85
N ASP A 153 9.56 17.66 7.88
CA ASP A 153 10.34 18.01 6.70
C ASP A 153 11.10 16.78 6.18
N GLY A 154 11.74 16.02 7.07
CA GLY A 154 12.41 14.77 6.71
C GLY A 154 11.47 13.77 6.04
N TYR A 155 10.25 13.62 6.56
CA TYR A 155 9.27 12.71 5.99
C TYR A 155 8.68 13.21 4.66
N ARG A 156 8.35 14.50 4.59
CA ARG A 156 7.67 15.12 3.45
C ARG A 156 8.56 15.23 2.23
N PHE A 157 9.82 15.56 2.42
CA PHE A 157 10.78 15.84 1.34
C PHE A 157 11.69 14.64 1.02
N ARG A 158 11.30 13.43 1.44
CA ARG A 158 12.04 12.22 1.06
C ARG A 158 12.17 12.11 -0.45
N ALA A 159 13.39 11.85 -0.90
CA ALA A 159 13.78 11.79 -2.30
C ALA A 159 13.52 13.08 -3.11
N ALA A 160 13.44 14.25 -2.42
CA ALA A 160 13.25 15.56 -3.03
C ALA A 160 13.98 16.68 -2.23
N ASN A 161 15.19 16.42 -1.75
CA ASN A 161 15.96 17.33 -0.89
C ASN A 161 17.31 17.77 -1.48
N GLY A 162 17.58 17.49 -2.76
CA GLY A 162 18.77 17.93 -3.47
C GLY A 162 20.04 17.08 -3.26
N GLY A 163 19.92 15.90 -2.60
CA GLY A 163 21.04 14.97 -2.40
C GLY A 163 21.13 13.87 -3.47
N ASP A 164 22.03 12.89 -3.23
CA ASP A 164 22.24 11.73 -4.13
C ASP A 164 21.01 10.85 -4.33
N THR A 165 20.00 11.01 -3.46
CA THR A 165 18.72 10.32 -3.49
C THR A 165 17.61 11.15 -4.11
N ASP A 166 17.90 12.40 -4.52
CA ASP A 166 16.89 13.24 -5.16
C ASP A 166 16.34 12.59 -6.42
N SER A 167 15.03 12.54 -6.50
CA SER A 167 14.30 11.87 -7.58
C SER A 167 13.44 12.86 -8.38
N SER A 168 13.61 14.15 -8.20
CA SER A 168 12.83 15.20 -8.88
C SER A 168 12.91 15.06 -10.39
N ASP A 169 14.11 14.85 -10.94
CA ASP A 169 14.30 14.64 -12.38
C ASP A 169 13.67 13.34 -12.86
N LEU A 170 13.70 12.28 -12.04
CA LEU A 170 13.06 11.00 -12.36
C LEU A 170 11.52 11.15 -12.44
N ILE A 171 10.93 12.01 -11.61
CA ILE A 171 9.50 12.32 -11.65
C ILE A 171 9.14 13.06 -12.94
N LEU A 172 9.94 14.07 -13.31
CA LEU A 172 9.72 14.83 -14.54
C LEU A 172 9.88 13.94 -15.78
N GLU A 173 10.93 13.11 -15.83
CA GLU A 173 11.15 12.16 -16.92
C GLU A 173 10.00 11.16 -17.01
N THR A 174 9.53 10.63 -15.86
CA THR A 174 8.37 9.73 -15.81
C THR A 174 7.12 10.38 -16.42
N ALA A 175 6.83 11.64 -16.07
CA ALA A 175 5.68 12.35 -16.61
C ALA A 175 5.78 12.52 -18.15
N ARG A 176 6.96 12.86 -18.67
CA ARG A 176 7.21 13.00 -20.10
C ARG A 176 7.05 11.68 -20.86
N LEU A 177 7.67 10.61 -20.37
CA LEU A 177 7.59 9.28 -20.98
C LEU A 177 6.16 8.71 -20.94
N ARG A 178 5.42 8.91 -19.86
CA ARG A 178 4.01 8.52 -19.76
C ARG A 178 3.13 9.29 -20.74
N ALA A 179 3.36 10.60 -20.90
CA ALA A 179 2.64 11.40 -21.89
C ALA A 179 2.96 10.95 -23.33
N GLU A 180 4.21 10.65 -23.63
CA GLU A 180 4.62 10.12 -24.92
C GLU A 180 3.98 8.75 -25.19
N LYS A 181 4.05 7.82 -24.22
CA LYS A 181 3.43 6.51 -24.30
C LYS A 181 1.92 6.61 -24.62
N ALA A 182 1.20 7.49 -23.92
CA ALA A 182 -0.23 7.68 -24.16
C ALA A 182 -0.51 8.14 -25.59
N ARG A 183 0.28 9.09 -26.11
CA ARG A 183 0.13 9.58 -27.49
C ARG A 183 0.43 8.51 -28.53
N LEU A 184 1.48 7.68 -28.34
CA LEU A 184 1.77 6.54 -29.22
C LEU A 184 0.57 5.57 -29.30
N LEU A 185 -0.15 5.40 -28.20
CA LEU A 185 -1.33 4.54 -28.12
C LEU A 185 -2.65 5.24 -28.55
N GLY A 186 -2.59 6.48 -29.07
CA GLY A 186 -3.74 7.22 -29.58
C GLY A 186 -4.57 7.92 -28.51
N TYR A 187 -4.07 8.05 -27.27
CA TYR A 187 -4.78 8.75 -26.20
C TYR A 187 -4.32 10.21 -26.09
N GLU A 188 -5.24 11.09 -25.77
CA GLU A 188 -4.95 12.51 -25.55
C GLU A 188 -3.90 12.75 -24.46
N ASN A 189 -3.99 11.99 -23.35
CA ASN A 189 -3.09 12.09 -22.23
C ASN A 189 -3.03 10.77 -21.44
N TYR A 190 -2.08 10.68 -20.49
CA TYR A 190 -1.88 9.46 -19.72
C TYR A 190 -3.04 9.13 -18.77
N ALA A 191 -3.78 10.14 -18.28
CA ALA A 191 -4.95 9.92 -17.45
C ALA A 191 -6.08 9.26 -18.26
N ALA A 192 -6.34 9.72 -19.51
CA ALA A 192 -7.30 9.09 -20.41
C ALA A 192 -6.93 7.62 -20.67
N PHE A 193 -5.64 7.35 -20.97
CA PHE A 193 -5.14 5.99 -21.11
C PHE A 193 -5.39 5.14 -19.88
N GLN A 194 -5.08 5.62 -18.67
CA GLN A 194 -5.20 4.84 -17.44
C GLN A 194 -6.65 4.62 -17.01
N LEU A 195 -7.52 5.61 -17.21
CA LEU A 195 -8.89 5.58 -16.71
C LEU A 195 -9.88 4.83 -17.60
N GLU A 196 -9.54 4.63 -18.87
CA GLU A 196 -10.42 3.91 -19.81
C GLU A 196 -10.95 2.58 -19.26
N PRO A 197 -10.10 1.66 -18.73
CA PRO A 197 -10.57 0.41 -18.15
C PRO A 197 -11.05 0.55 -16.70
N ARG A 198 -10.96 1.72 -16.08
CA ARG A 198 -11.31 1.94 -14.68
C ARG A 198 -12.76 2.37 -14.53
N MET A 199 -13.28 2.38 -13.28
CA MET A 199 -14.67 2.78 -13.00
C MET A 199 -14.99 4.20 -13.44
N ALA A 200 -14.06 5.15 -13.30
CA ALA A 200 -14.24 6.54 -13.68
C ALA A 200 -14.25 6.77 -15.20
N LYS A 201 -13.75 5.81 -16.01
CA LYS A 201 -13.70 5.83 -17.48
C LYS A 201 -12.95 7.02 -18.08
N THR A 202 -13.19 8.24 -17.63
CA THR A 202 -12.60 9.46 -18.20
C THR A 202 -11.92 10.31 -17.11
N PRO A 203 -10.92 11.15 -17.48
CA PRO A 203 -10.33 12.11 -16.56
C PRO A 203 -11.35 13.07 -15.95
N GLN A 204 -12.34 13.52 -16.72
CA GLN A 204 -13.35 14.44 -16.21
C GLN A 204 -14.22 13.79 -15.13
N GLN A 205 -14.69 12.56 -15.34
CA GLN A 205 -15.47 11.85 -14.32
C GLN A 205 -14.67 11.62 -13.02
N ALA A 206 -13.36 11.36 -13.14
CA ALA A 206 -12.49 11.24 -11.97
C ALA A 206 -12.34 12.57 -11.22
N ILE A 207 -12.18 13.68 -11.94
CA ILE A 207 -12.09 15.04 -11.37
C ILE A 207 -13.42 15.40 -10.69
N ASP A 208 -14.54 15.20 -11.36
CA ASP A 208 -15.88 15.52 -10.83
C ASP A 208 -16.14 14.77 -9.52
N PHE A 209 -15.78 13.48 -9.47
CA PHE A 209 -15.88 12.69 -8.25
C PHE A 209 -14.95 13.18 -7.14
N LEU A 210 -13.72 13.54 -7.47
CA LEU A 210 -12.77 14.11 -6.50
C LEU A 210 -13.26 15.44 -5.94
N LEU A 211 -13.84 16.31 -6.77
CA LEU A 211 -14.39 17.60 -6.34
C LEU A 211 -15.61 17.43 -5.45
N LEU A 212 -16.45 16.44 -5.73
CA LEU A 212 -17.60 16.10 -4.88
C LEU A 212 -17.19 15.77 -3.43
N VAL A 213 -16.03 15.12 -3.26
CA VAL A 213 -15.49 14.78 -1.94
C VAL A 213 -14.63 15.93 -1.38
N TRP A 214 -13.90 16.63 -2.25
CA TRP A 214 -12.98 17.69 -1.86
C TRP A 214 -13.66 18.89 -1.19
N GLU A 215 -14.76 19.37 -1.74
CA GLU A 215 -15.44 20.56 -1.24
C GLU A 215 -15.90 20.40 0.23
N PRO A 216 -16.69 19.36 0.61
CA PRO A 216 -17.06 19.15 1.99
C PRO A 216 -15.84 18.81 2.88
N GLY A 217 -14.86 18.07 2.35
CA GLY A 217 -13.63 17.75 3.06
C GLY A 217 -12.80 18.99 3.39
N LEU A 218 -12.65 19.92 2.44
CA LEU A 218 -11.95 21.18 2.67
C LEU A 218 -12.66 22.07 3.69
N LYS A 219 -14.00 22.10 3.66
CA LYS A 219 -14.79 22.82 4.67
C LYS A 219 -14.49 22.26 6.07
N ARG A 220 -14.54 20.92 6.21
CA ARG A 220 -14.27 20.25 7.49
C ARG A 220 -12.82 20.50 7.96
N ALA A 221 -11.84 20.39 7.08
CA ALA A 221 -10.45 20.67 7.41
C ALA A 221 -10.21 22.12 7.90
N LYS A 222 -10.96 23.09 7.35
CA LYS A 222 -10.91 24.49 7.84
C LYS A 222 -11.51 24.64 9.24
N GLU A 223 -12.59 23.92 9.56
CA GLU A 223 -13.19 23.90 10.89
C GLU A 223 -12.22 23.29 11.90
N GLU A 224 -11.58 22.17 11.58
CA GLU A 224 -10.57 21.52 12.41
C GLU A 224 -9.33 22.42 12.62
N LEU A 225 -8.88 23.11 11.57
CA LEU A 225 -7.81 24.10 11.70
C LEU A 225 -8.19 25.24 12.64
N ALA A 226 -9.43 25.71 12.62
CA ALA A 226 -9.91 26.75 13.51
C ALA A 226 -9.90 26.28 14.98
N ASP A 227 -10.32 25.04 15.26
CA ASP A 227 -10.25 24.45 16.59
C ASP A 227 -8.79 24.37 17.10
N MET A 228 -7.87 23.91 16.26
CA MET A 228 -6.44 23.84 16.59
C MET A 228 -5.84 25.23 16.81
N GLN A 229 -6.18 26.22 15.98
CA GLN A 229 -5.70 27.58 16.13
C GLN A 229 -6.25 28.24 17.41
N ALA A 230 -7.50 27.96 17.78
CA ALA A 230 -8.08 28.44 19.04
C ALA A 230 -7.34 27.86 20.25
N LEU A 231 -6.97 26.58 20.21
CA LEU A 231 -6.17 25.94 21.24
C LEU A 231 -4.80 26.63 21.41
N VAL A 232 -4.11 26.91 20.29
CA VAL A 232 -2.81 27.58 20.29
C VAL A 232 -2.93 29.03 20.76
N ASN A 233 -3.99 29.74 20.36
CA ASN A 233 -4.20 31.14 20.80
C ASN A 233 -4.45 31.28 22.31
N ALA A 234 -4.95 30.20 22.95
CA ALA A 234 -5.15 30.17 24.40
C ALA A 234 -3.87 29.76 25.19
N SER A 235 -2.78 29.42 24.50
CA SER A 235 -1.50 29.09 25.14
C SER A 235 -0.66 30.30 25.45
N ASP A 236 0.35 30.15 26.34
CA ASP A 236 1.27 31.24 26.74
C ASP A 236 2.13 31.77 25.59
N THR A 237 2.31 30.96 24.53
CA THR A 237 3.13 31.28 23.34
C THR A 237 2.35 31.03 22.06
N PRO A 238 1.39 31.92 21.70
CA PRO A 238 0.59 31.75 20.48
C PRO A 238 1.43 31.76 19.21
N TYR A 239 1.09 30.90 18.24
CA TYR A 239 1.73 30.85 16.94
C TYR A 239 0.70 30.47 15.86
N LYS A 240 1.07 30.67 14.60
CA LYS A 240 0.26 30.18 13.47
C LYS A 240 0.46 28.68 13.29
N VAL A 241 -0.64 27.93 13.23
CA VAL A 241 -0.63 26.48 12.98
C VAL A 241 -0.10 26.18 11.58
N GLU A 242 0.85 25.28 11.48
CA GLU A 242 1.47 24.80 10.25
C GLU A 242 1.25 23.29 10.08
N GLY A 243 1.58 22.74 8.90
CA GLY A 243 1.41 21.31 8.61
C GLY A 243 2.14 20.37 9.58
N SER A 244 3.29 20.80 10.14
CA SER A 244 4.04 20.04 11.15
C SER A 244 3.38 20.02 12.53
N ASP A 245 2.41 20.89 12.78
CA ASP A 245 1.69 20.97 14.05
C ASP A 245 0.39 20.15 14.02
N TRP A 246 -0.11 19.82 12.81
CA TRP A 246 -1.46 19.29 12.60
C TRP A 246 -1.76 18.05 13.47
N TRP A 247 -0.92 17.03 13.42
CA TRP A 247 -1.18 15.79 14.13
C TRP A 247 -1.16 15.96 15.64
N TYR A 248 -0.19 16.71 16.16
CA TYR A 248 -0.09 17.00 17.58
C TYR A 248 -1.32 17.78 18.09
N LEU A 249 -1.69 18.84 17.37
CA LEU A 249 -2.81 19.68 17.79
C LEU A 249 -4.16 18.99 17.59
N ALA A 250 -4.32 18.22 16.50
CA ALA A 250 -5.52 17.42 16.29
C ALA A 250 -5.74 16.40 17.43
N GLU A 251 -4.65 15.77 17.89
CA GLU A 251 -4.70 14.87 19.05
C GLU A 251 -5.07 15.63 20.34
N LYS A 252 -4.53 16.82 20.58
CA LYS A 252 -4.90 17.64 21.75
C LYS A 252 -6.38 18.06 21.70
N VAL A 253 -6.90 18.46 20.54
CA VAL A 253 -8.33 18.76 20.35
C VAL A 253 -9.18 17.51 20.56
N ARG A 254 -8.75 16.34 20.06
CA ARG A 254 -9.44 15.07 20.27
C ARG A 254 -9.53 14.72 21.75
N GLN A 255 -8.42 14.82 22.47
CA GLN A 255 -8.39 14.56 23.92
C GLN A 255 -9.33 15.50 24.69
N GLN A 256 -9.38 16.80 24.33
CA GLN A 256 -10.29 17.75 24.96
C GLN A 256 -11.77 17.45 24.68
N LYS A 257 -12.07 17.04 23.44
CA LYS A 257 -13.47 16.79 23.03
C LYS A 257 -14.03 15.46 23.54
N TYR A 258 -13.20 14.42 23.59
CA TYR A 258 -13.66 13.05 23.81
C TYR A 258 -13.13 12.42 25.11
N ALA A 259 -12.18 13.04 25.81
CA ALA A 259 -11.55 12.54 27.05
C ALA A 259 -11.12 11.05 26.94
N PHE A 260 -10.58 10.65 25.78
CA PHE A 260 -10.24 9.27 25.47
C PHE A 260 -8.74 9.15 25.12
N ASP A 261 -8.07 8.18 25.75
CA ASP A 261 -6.67 7.85 25.47
C ASP A 261 -6.56 6.50 24.75
N ASP A 262 -6.01 6.51 23.54
CA ASP A 262 -5.76 5.29 22.77
C ASP A 262 -4.81 4.31 23.48
N ALA A 263 -4.00 4.80 24.43
CA ALA A 263 -3.11 3.97 25.22
C ALA A 263 -3.88 2.96 26.09
N GLU A 264 -5.10 3.28 26.51
CA GLU A 264 -5.97 2.39 27.29
C GLU A 264 -6.43 1.17 26.48
N LEU A 265 -6.56 1.30 25.15
CA LEU A 265 -6.95 0.20 24.26
C LEU A 265 -5.82 -0.73 23.90
N LYS A 266 -4.58 -0.22 23.87
CA LYS A 266 -3.41 -0.94 23.38
C LYS A 266 -3.19 -2.32 24.02
N PRO A 267 -3.39 -2.53 25.35
CA PRO A 267 -3.27 -3.85 25.97
C PRO A 267 -4.24 -4.92 25.44
N TYR A 268 -5.38 -4.49 24.88
CA TYR A 268 -6.39 -5.40 24.31
C TYR A 268 -6.07 -5.85 22.88
N PHE A 269 -5.13 -5.18 22.20
CA PHE A 269 -4.81 -5.41 20.79
C PHE A 269 -3.46 -6.10 20.62
N GLU A 270 -3.29 -7.27 21.23
CA GLU A 270 -2.10 -8.10 20.99
C GLU A 270 -2.18 -8.73 19.59
N LEU A 271 -1.07 -8.66 18.81
CA LEU A 271 -1.02 -9.04 17.40
C LEU A 271 -1.52 -10.46 17.11
N ASN A 272 -1.10 -11.45 17.92
CA ASN A 272 -1.51 -12.84 17.69
C ASN A 272 -3.00 -13.01 18.01
N THR A 273 -3.49 -12.34 19.06
CA THR A 273 -4.90 -12.33 19.44
C THR A 273 -5.74 -11.70 18.32
N MET A 274 -5.31 -10.56 17.78
CA MET A 274 -6.04 -9.89 16.69
C MET A 274 -6.03 -10.72 15.41
N ARG A 275 -4.94 -11.40 15.10
CA ARG A 275 -4.88 -12.32 13.95
C ARG A 275 -5.83 -13.51 14.13
N GLN A 276 -5.87 -14.10 15.31
CA GLN A 276 -6.82 -15.19 15.61
C GLN A 276 -8.28 -14.70 15.52
N ALA A 277 -8.57 -13.50 16.03
CA ALA A 277 -9.88 -12.88 15.88
C ALA A 277 -10.25 -12.69 14.39
N ALA A 278 -9.31 -12.26 13.54
CA ALA A 278 -9.54 -12.15 12.11
C ALA A 278 -9.84 -13.52 11.47
N PHE A 279 -9.13 -14.58 11.87
CA PHE A 279 -9.38 -15.95 11.40
C PHE A 279 -10.77 -16.44 11.87
N GLU A 280 -11.14 -16.19 13.11
CA GLU A 280 -12.46 -16.56 13.64
C GLU A 280 -13.59 -15.86 12.87
N VAL A 281 -13.45 -14.56 12.58
CA VAL A 281 -14.41 -13.82 11.75
C VAL A 281 -14.52 -14.43 10.35
N ALA A 282 -13.41 -14.77 9.72
CA ALA A 282 -13.42 -15.43 8.41
C ALA A 282 -14.06 -16.82 8.46
N THR A 283 -13.80 -17.59 9.51
CA THR A 283 -14.44 -18.90 9.72
C THR A 283 -15.95 -18.76 9.84
N ARG A 284 -16.44 -17.79 10.62
CA ARG A 284 -17.88 -17.56 10.80
C ARG A 284 -18.57 -17.04 9.54
N LEU A 285 -17.89 -16.21 8.74
CA LEU A 285 -18.49 -15.58 7.56
C LEU A 285 -18.38 -16.45 6.31
N PHE A 286 -17.28 -17.16 6.15
CA PHE A 286 -16.92 -17.86 4.92
C PHE A 286 -16.70 -19.36 5.10
N ASN A 287 -16.84 -19.85 6.33
CA ASN A 287 -16.70 -21.28 6.66
C ASN A 287 -15.34 -21.88 6.24
N VAL A 288 -14.26 -21.13 6.45
CA VAL A 288 -12.87 -21.55 6.18
C VAL A 288 -12.08 -21.65 7.47
N ASN A 289 -11.08 -22.54 7.50
CA ASN A 289 -10.21 -22.74 8.66
C ASN A 289 -8.78 -22.31 8.33
N PHE A 290 -8.05 -21.83 9.34
CA PHE A 290 -6.66 -21.41 9.25
C PHE A 290 -5.80 -22.25 10.20
N GLU A 291 -4.82 -22.94 9.66
CA GLU A 291 -3.88 -23.79 10.41
C GLU A 291 -2.47 -23.34 10.14
N ALA A 292 -1.68 -23.06 11.19
CA ALA A 292 -0.28 -22.72 11.04
C ALA A 292 0.49 -23.91 10.44
N ILE A 293 1.37 -23.63 9.50
CA ILE A 293 2.24 -24.64 8.90
C ILE A 293 3.70 -24.29 9.17
N GLU A 294 4.47 -25.32 9.52
CA GLU A 294 5.92 -25.29 9.68
C GLU A 294 6.56 -25.85 8.41
N ASP A 295 7.86 -25.73 8.27
CA ASP A 295 8.65 -26.31 7.16
C ASP A 295 8.28 -25.80 5.73
N VAL A 296 7.73 -24.59 5.65
CA VAL A 296 7.53 -23.91 4.37
C VAL A 296 8.62 -22.85 4.19
N PRO A 297 9.27 -22.78 3.00
CA PRO A 297 10.26 -21.74 2.73
C PRO A 297 9.65 -20.35 2.87
N VAL A 298 10.26 -19.51 3.71
CA VAL A 298 9.90 -18.11 3.90
C VAL A 298 11.10 -17.21 3.68
N TRP A 299 10.87 -16.00 3.21
CA TRP A 299 11.95 -15.02 2.93
C TRP A 299 12.47 -14.31 4.18
N ASN A 300 11.81 -14.48 5.32
CA ASN A 300 12.24 -13.95 6.60
C ASN A 300 11.62 -14.76 7.75
N GLU A 301 12.36 -14.97 8.82
CA GLU A 301 11.98 -15.77 9.99
C GLU A 301 10.70 -15.30 10.73
N VAL A 302 10.31 -14.04 10.53
CA VAL A 302 9.11 -13.45 11.15
C VAL A 302 7.83 -13.73 10.38
N VAL A 303 7.92 -14.21 9.15
CA VAL A 303 6.75 -14.56 8.31
C VAL A 303 6.09 -15.81 8.89
N ARG A 304 4.76 -15.79 8.96
CA ARG A 304 3.97 -16.92 9.47
C ARG A 304 3.03 -17.43 8.38
N PRO A 305 3.30 -18.60 7.83
CA PRO A 305 2.42 -19.23 6.84
C PRO A 305 1.28 -20.00 7.51
N TYR A 306 0.13 -19.99 6.85
CA TYR A 306 -1.09 -20.72 7.25
C TYR A 306 -1.69 -21.43 6.06
N LYS A 307 -2.09 -22.67 6.27
CA LYS A 307 -2.94 -23.41 5.35
C LYS A 307 -4.39 -22.97 5.58
N VAL A 308 -5.08 -22.67 4.49
CA VAL A 308 -6.51 -22.32 4.51
C VAL A 308 -7.30 -23.46 3.88
N THR A 309 -8.29 -23.98 4.60
CA THR A 309 -9.07 -25.16 4.18
C THR A 309 -10.57 -24.92 4.30
N ASN A 310 -11.33 -25.61 3.46
CA ASN A 310 -12.76 -25.77 3.63
C ASN A 310 -13.07 -26.71 4.83
N PRO A 311 -14.35 -26.80 5.30
CA PRO A 311 -14.74 -27.71 6.38
C PRO A 311 -14.49 -29.20 6.11
N ASP A 312 -14.49 -29.59 4.84
CA ASP A 312 -14.20 -30.96 4.41
C ASP A 312 -12.69 -31.27 4.36
N GLY A 313 -11.83 -30.30 4.73
CA GLY A 313 -10.39 -30.43 4.72
C GLY A 313 -9.73 -30.14 3.36
N SER A 314 -10.49 -29.88 2.31
CA SER A 314 -9.95 -29.50 1.01
C SER A 314 -9.20 -28.17 1.08
N LEU A 315 -8.06 -28.07 0.40
CA LEU A 315 -7.19 -26.90 0.42
C LEU A 315 -7.78 -25.76 -0.42
N VAL A 316 -7.96 -24.59 0.19
CA VAL A 316 -8.35 -23.34 -0.47
C VAL A 316 -7.11 -22.58 -0.97
N GLY A 317 -6.06 -22.49 -0.14
CA GLY A 317 -4.84 -21.80 -0.50
C GLY A 317 -3.90 -21.63 0.71
N ILE A 318 -2.86 -20.81 0.51
CA ILE A 318 -1.89 -20.47 1.56
C ILE A 318 -1.98 -18.97 1.86
N TYR A 319 -2.07 -18.67 3.14
CA TYR A 319 -2.00 -17.30 3.66
C TYR A 319 -0.66 -17.08 4.38
N MET A 320 0.04 -16.00 4.06
CA MET A 320 1.30 -15.63 4.71
C MET A 320 1.17 -14.28 5.40
N ALA A 321 1.47 -14.24 6.69
CA ALA A 321 1.46 -13.01 7.50
C ALA A 321 2.88 -12.49 7.69
N ASP A 322 3.22 -11.40 6.98
CA ASP A 322 4.48 -10.65 7.12
C ASP A 322 4.22 -9.32 7.82
N ASN A 323 4.14 -9.35 9.15
CA ASN A 323 3.57 -8.25 9.93
C ASN A 323 4.61 -7.21 10.39
N TYR A 324 5.91 -7.57 10.48
CA TYR A 324 6.91 -6.69 11.09
C TYR A 324 7.64 -5.81 10.09
N ALA A 325 7.95 -4.58 10.53
CA ALA A 325 8.85 -3.67 9.82
C ALA A 325 10.29 -4.22 9.80
N ARG A 326 11.02 -3.93 8.73
CA ARG A 326 12.45 -4.16 8.57
C ARG A 326 13.02 -3.28 7.47
N ASP A 327 14.35 -3.06 7.46
CA ASP A 327 15.03 -2.14 6.54
C ASP A 327 14.86 -2.49 5.05
N SER A 328 14.71 -3.79 4.74
CA SER A 328 14.48 -4.28 3.38
C SER A 328 13.03 -4.17 2.91
N LYS A 329 12.10 -3.70 3.77
CA LYS A 329 10.67 -3.65 3.49
C LYS A 329 10.22 -2.21 3.32
N ARG A 330 9.48 -1.92 2.24
CA ARG A 330 8.87 -0.60 2.06
C ARG A 330 7.81 -0.34 3.12
N GLY A 331 7.60 0.94 3.47
CA GLY A 331 6.56 1.34 4.40
C GLY A 331 5.15 1.16 3.84
N GLY A 332 4.16 1.19 4.74
CA GLY A 332 2.74 1.00 4.44
C GLY A 332 2.26 -0.42 4.74
N ALA A 333 1.04 -0.72 4.31
CA ALA A 333 0.45 -2.06 4.40
C ALA A 333 -0.11 -2.43 3.03
N TRP A 334 -0.09 -3.72 2.68
CA TRP A 334 -0.61 -4.20 1.39
C TRP A 334 -0.75 -5.71 1.37
N MET A 335 -1.67 -6.21 0.55
CA MET A 335 -1.76 -7.60 0.16
C MET A 335 -1.06 -7.84 -1.19
N ASN A 336 -0.40 -8.97 -1.34
CA ASN A 336 0.09 -9.48 -2.62
C ASN A 336 -0.34 -10.91 -2.83
N SER A 337 -0.61 -11.28 -4.08
CA SER A 337 -0.68 -12.69 -4.50
C SER A 337 0.69 -13.10 -5.06
N LEU A 338 1.36 -14.05 -4.41
CA LEU A 338 2.57 -14.69 -4.93
C LEU A 338 2.20 -15.68 -6.04
N VAL A 339 1.08 -16.38 -5.82
CA VAL A 339 0.46 -17.27 -6.79
C VAL A 339 -1.02 -16.90 -6.84
N ARG A 340 -1.54 -16.65 -8.04
CA ARG A 340 -2.97 -16.39 -8.24
C ARG A 340 -3.71 -17.70 -8.43
N GLN A 341 -4.95 -17.75 -7.98
CA GLN A 341 -5.82 -18.88 -8.26
C GLN A 341 -6.06 -19.01 -9.77
N ASN A 342 -6.06 -20.24 -10.26
CA ASN A 342 -6.35 -20.55 -11.66
C ASN A 342 -6.90 -21.97 -11.76
N PHE A 343 -8.18 -22.13 -12.07
CA PHE A 343 -8.80 -23.46 -12.19
C PHE A 343 -8.36 -24.19 -13.44
N LEU A 344 -8.04 -23.48 -14.51
CA LEU A 344 -7.58 -24.10 -15.76
C LEU A 344 -6.28 -24.89 -15.53
N PHE A 345 -5.38 -24.34 -14.70
CA PHE A 345 -4.12 -24.99 -14.33
C PHE A 345 -4.17 -25.70 -12.97
N LYS A 346 -5.34 -25.77 -12.33
CA LYS A 346 -5.54 -26.33 -10.99
C LYS A 346 -4.62 -25.70 -9.95
N GLN A 347 -4.39 -24.40 -10.08
CA GLN A 347 -3.46 -23.65 -9.26
C GLN A 347 -4.20 -22.98 -8.10
N LEU A 348 -3.77 -23.26 -6.88
CA LEU A 348 -4.32 -22.65 -5.68
C LEU A 348 -3.57 -21.34 -5.32
N PRO A 349 -4.26 -20.36 -4.71
CA PRO A 349 -3.68 -19.07 -4.41
C PRO A 349 -2.68 -19.16 -3.26
N VAL A 350 -1.61 -18.37 -3.36
CA VAL A 350 -0.70 -18.05 -2.26
C VAL A 350 -0.71 -16.55 -2.08
N VAL A 351 -1.27 -16.07 -0.98
CA VAL A 351 -1.40 -14.65 -0.68
C VAL A 351 -0.58 -14.25 0.53
N VAL A 352 -0.08 -13.03 0.52
CA VAL A 352 0.69 -12.48 1.63
C VAL A 352 0.14 -11.12 2.05
N ASN A 353 -0.09 -10.95 3.35
CA ASN A 353 -0.33 -9.65 3.96
C ASN A 353 0.95 -9.08 4.53
N ASN A 354 1.24 -7.85 4.13
CA ASN A 354 2.39 -7.10 4.60
C ASN A 354 1.93 -5.94 5.48
N LEU A 355 2.44 -5.91 6.72
CA LEU A 355 2.30 -4.78 7.64
C LEU A 355 3.70 -4.25 7.99
N ASN A 356 3.77 -3.13 8.69
CA ASN A 356 5.03 -2.54 9.17
C ASN A 356 4.94 -2.23 10.67
N ILE A 357 4.55 -3.23 11.46
CA ILE A 357 4.44 -3.11 12.92
C ILE A 357 5.86 -3.17 13.51
N PRO A 358 6.21 -2.27 14.44
CA PRO A 358 7.50 -2.32 15.13
C PRO A 358 7.65 -3.65 15.90
N LYS A 359 8.82 -4.30 15.74
CA LYS A 359 9.12 -5.50 16.52
C LYS A 359 9.35 -5.11 17.99
N PRO A 360 8.63 -5.70 18.94
CA PRO A 360 8.84 -5.39 20.35
C PRO A 360 10.19 -5.94 20.85
N PRO A 361 10.69 -5.47 22.01
CA PRO A 361 11.82 -6.11 22.69
C PRO A 361 11.59 -7.60 22.91
N ALA A 362 12.65 -8.39 22.95
CA ALA A 362 12.57 -9.83 23.14
C ALA A 362 11.73 -10.20 24.38
N GLY A 363 10.80 -11.13 24.23
CA GLY A 363 9.93 -11.62 25.31
C GLY A 363 8.76 -10.70 25.66
N LYS A 364 8.56 -9.60 24.94
CA LYS A 364 7.39 -8.74 25.12
C LYS A 364 6.34 -8.99 24.03
N PRO A 365 5.03 -8.90 24.35
CA PRO A 365 3.95 -9.00 23.35
C PRO A 365 4.01 -7.83 22.39
N THR A 366 3.56 -8.05 21.15
CA THR A 366 3.38 -6.99 20.15
C THR A 366 1.99 -6.39 20.34
N LEU A 367 1.93 -5.21 20.93
CA LEU A 367 0.68 -4.48 21.15
C LEU A 367 0.45 -3.48 20.02
N LEU A 368 -0.72 -3.58 19.39
CA LEU A 368 -1.13 -2.74 18.27
C LEU A 368 -1.85 -1.47 18.76
N THR A 369 -1.76 -0.42 17.98
CA THR A 369 -2.71 0.70 18.06
C THR A 369 -4.05 0.30 17.44
N PHE A 370 -5.09 1.07 17.69
CA PHE A 370 -6.40 0.88 17.03
C PHE A 370 -6.27 0.98 15.50
N SER A 371 -5.48 1.94 15.02
CA SER A 371 -5.21 2.11 13.59
C SER A 371 -4.49 0.91 12.97
N GLU A 372 -3.47 0.36 13.64
CA GLU A 372 -2.76 -0.84 13.18
C GLU A 372 -3.67 -2.07 13.17
N THR A 373 -4.54 -2.20 14.17
CA THR A 373 -5.56 -3.27 14.22
C THR A 373 -6.53 -3.15 13.05
N THR A 374 -7.07 -1.97 12.81
CA THR A 374 -7.96 -1.71 11.66
C THR A 374 -7.26 -2.03 10.33
N THR A 375 -5.99 -1.66 10.20
CA THR A 375 -5.19 -1.96 9.01
C THR A 375 -4.98 -3.47 8.83
N LEU A 376 -4.72 -4.21 9.92
CA LEU A 376 -4.60 -5.67 9.88
C LEU A 376 -5.88 -6.32 9.31
N PHE A 377 -7.04 -5.93 9.80
CA PHE A 377 -8.32 -6.45 9.30
C PHE A 377 -8.60 -6.00 7.87
N HIS A 378 -8.21 -4.79 7.48
CA HIS A 378 -8.34 -4.30 6.11
C HIS A 378 -7.53 -5.14 5.12
N GLU A 379 -6.23 -5.35 5.40
CA GLU A 379 -5.36 -6.17 4.54
C GLU A 379 -5.77 -7.65 4.55
N PHE A 380 -6.28 -8.13 5.68
CA PHE A 380 -6.83 -9.48 5.75
C PHE A 380 -8.09 -9.63 4.88
N GLY A 381 -8.91 -8.59 4.76
CA GLY A 381 -10.02 -8.54 3.81
C GLY A 381 -9.57 -8.71 2.36
N HIS A 382 -8.48 -8.05 1.97
CA HIS A 382 -7.86 -8.26 0.66
C HIS A 382 -7.33 -9.70 0.48
N ALA A 383 -6.74 -10.27 1.55
CA ALA A 383 -6.26 -11.65 1.49
C ALA A 383 -7.40 -12.64 1.30
N LEU A 384 -8.52 -12.48 2.02
CA LEU A 384 -9.72 -13.30 1.85
C LEU A 384 -10.26 -13.21 0.42
N HIS A 385 -10.28 -12.00 -0.16
CA HIS A 385 -10.64 -11.84 -1.56
C HIS A 385 -9.72 -12.66 -2.49
N GLY A 386 -8.40 -12.58 -2.30
CA GLY A 386 -7.45 -13.36 -3.11
C GLY A 386 -7.54 -14.87 -2.92
N LEU A 387 -7.92 -15.33 -1.70
CA LEU A 387 -8.07 -16.74 -1.36
C LEU A 387 -9.40 -17.35 -1.85
N LEU A 388 -10.49 -16.58 -1.75
CA LEU A 388 -11.85 -17.08 -1.95
C LEU A 388 -12.41 -16.75 -3.33
N SER A 389 -11.68 -16.01 -4.17
CA SER A 389 -12.07 -15.80 -5.55
C SER A 389 -12.09 -17.15 -6.29
N GLN A 390 -13.19 -17.40 -6.99
CA GLN A 390 -13.38 -18.61 -7.80
C GLN A 390 -13.58 -18.18 -9.24
N SER A 391 -12.51 -18.11 -10.01
CA SER A 391 -12.53 -17.79 -11.43
C SER A 391 -11.69 -18.78 -12.22
N LEU A 392 -12.04 -19.03 -13.47
CA LEU A 392 -11.27 -19.88 -14.38
C LEU A 392 -9.83 -19.38 -14.49
N GLU A 393 -9.67 -18.06 -14.55
CA GLU A 393 -8.38 -17.40 -14.48
C GLU A 393 -8.53 -16.05 -13.76
N GLN A 394 -7.76 -15.82 -12.71
CA GLN A 394 -7.64 -14.47 -12.11
C GLN A 394 -6.83 -13.58 -13.06
N HIS A 395 -7.49 -13.12 -14.11
CA HIS A 395 -6.89 -12.20 -15.07
C HIS A 395 -7.20 -10.78 -14.65
N SER A 396 -6.17 -10.06 -14.24
CA SER A 396 -6.14 -8.63 -13.92
C SER A 396 -7.19 -8.09 -12.91
N ASP A 397 -6.90 -6.92 -12.37
CA ASP A 397 -7.66 -6.20 -11.34
C ASP A 397 -9.14 -5.92 -11.68
N GLU A 398 -9.60 -6.16 -12.90
CA GLU A 398 -10.96 -5.81 -13.33
C GLU A 398 -12.01 -6.92 -13.15
N MET A 399 -11.66 -8.18 -13.33
CA MET A 399 -12.58 -9.29 -12.95
C MET A 399 -12.79 -9.31 -11.44
N ASN A 400 -11.72 -8.97 -10.69
CA ASN A 400 -11.75 -8.83 -9.25
C ASN A 400 -12.57 -7.63 -8.74
N MET A 401 -12.82 -6.58 -9.54
CA MET A 401 -13.48 -5.38 -9.01
C MET A 401 -14.97 -5.57 -8.73
N HIS A 402 -15.68 -6.44 -9.44
CA HIS A 402 -17.09 -6.75 -9.14
C HIS A 402 -17.24 -7.61 -7.88
N ASP A 403 -16.34 -8.57 -7.68
CA ASP A 403 -16.32 -9.40 -6.46
C ASP A 403 -15.61 -8.70 -5.31
N TYR A 404 -14.60 -7.87 -5.59
CA TYR A 404 -13.96 -6.97 -4.65
C TYR A 404 -14.95 -6.02 -3.97
N GLN A 405 -15.89 -5.45 -4.71
CA GLN A 405 -16.94 -4.61 -4.12
C GLN A 405 -17.86 -5.41 -3.19
N ARG A 406 -18.17 -6.68 -3.47
CA ARG A 406 -19.00 -7.51 -2.57
C ARG A 406 -18.26 -7.94 -1.32
N THR A 407 -17.03 -8.43 -1.43
CA THR A 407 -16.29 -8.98 -0.29
C THR A 407 -15.63 -7.89 0.56
N SER A 408 -14.97 -6.92 -0.08
CA SER A 408 -14.34 -5.77 0.59
C SER A 408 -15.39 -4.83 1.20
N PHE A 409 -16.53 -4.61 0.54
CA PHE A 409 -17.64 -3.81 1.08
C PHE A 409 -18.33 -4.49 2.26
N SER A 410 -18.42 -5.82 2.27
CA SER A 410 -18.96 -6.57 3.39
C SER A 410 -18.06 -6.49 4.60
N ILE A 411 -16.74 -6.65 4.42
CA ILE A 411 -15.77 -6.57 5.53
C ILE A 411 -15.62 -5.12 6.02
N GLN A 412 -15.58 -4.12 5.13
CA GLN A 412 -15.55 -2.70 5.51
C GLN A 412 -16.84 -2.23 6.20
N ARG A 413 -18.00 -2.86 5.94
CA ARG A 413 -19.23 -2.59 6.68
C ARG A 413 -19.19 -3.08 8.13
N PHE A 414 -18.46 -4.17 8.41
CA PHE A 414 -18.29 -4.67 9.78
C PHE A 414 -17.24 -3.91 10.57
N PHE A 415 -16.30 -3.25 9.88
CA PHE A 415 -15.29 -2.38 10.49
C PHE A 415 -15.31 -1.01 9.76
N PRO A 416 -16.37 -0.21 9.97
CA PRO A 416 -16.36 1.15 9.44
C PRO A 416 -15.09 1.83 9.96
N ARG A 417 -14.32 2.45 9.06
CA ARG A 417 -13.33 3.42 9.50
C ARG A 417 -14.10 4.39 10.39
N CYS A 418 -13.81 4.41 11.67
CA CYS A 418 -14.18 5.51 12.52
C CYS A 418 -13.40 6.72 12.00
N SER A 419 -13.92 7.32 10.91
CA SER A 419 -13.54 8.63 10.45
C SER A 419 -14.28 9.61 11.36
N ASN A 420 -13.59 10.07 12.36
CA ASN A 420 -13.86 11.34 13.00
C ASN A 420 -12.63 12.18 12.97
#